data_608c3eab08e3f3413c105ddd458fb456
#
_entry.id   608c3eab08e3f3413c105ddd458fb456
#
_cell.length_a   1.000
_cell.length_b   1.000
_cell.length_c   1.000
_cell.angle_alpha   90.00
_cell.angle_beta   90.00
_cell.angle_gamma   90.00
#
_symmetry.space_group_name_H-M   'P 1'
#
loop_
_entity.id
_entity.type
_entity.pdbx_description
1 polymer ?
#
loop_
_entity_poly.entity_id
_entity_poly.type
_entity_poly.pdbx_seq_one_letter_code
_entity_poly.pdbx_strand_id
1 'polypeptide(L)'
;ISPHRTFWDPVFLGYAAAPKQFIFMAKKELFKDRGFGWWISKCGAFPIDRENPGTAAIKYPVKMLKKSDRSLVMFPSGSRHSNDVKGGVAVIAKTAKVKMMPASYIGPFKIKGLLAGERIDVAFGDPIDISDIKRLDDEGLAQVAHRIETEFNRLDELNKSFQAKKSSIPYWTLVYRLPILLVVGLVLGLTYLFSYLASFV
;
A
#
# COMPACT_ATOMS: atom_id res chain seq x y z
N ILE A 1 -7.06 2.33 1.89
CA ILE A 1 -7.04 0.88 2.21
C ILE A 1 -7.08 0.06 0.94
N SER A 2 -6.42 -1.10 0.92
CA SER A 2 -6.38 -2.00 -0.25
C SER A 2 -6.18 -3.45 0.19
N PRO A 3 -6.64 -4.44 -0.58
CA PRO A 3 -6.23 -5.83 -0.39
C PRO A 3 -4.70 -5.97 -0.51
N HIS A 4 -4.09 -6.81 0.33
CA HIS A 4 -2.63 -7.03 0.27
C HIS A 4 -2.31 -8.24 -0.61
N ARG A 5 -1.79 -8.01 -1.80
CA ARG A 5 -1.55 -9.05 -2.81
C ARG A 5 -0.07 -9.32 -3.05
N THR A 6 0.75 -8.25 -3.07
CA THR A 6 2.16 -8.37 -3.38
C THR A 6 3.03 -7.48 -2.49
N PHE A 7 4.34 -7.65 -2.60
CA PHE A 7 5.30 -6.73 -1.99
C PHE A 7 5.25 -5.32 -2.62
N TRP A 8 4.79 -5.22 -3.87
CA TRP A 8 4.77 -3.97 -4.65
C TRP A 8 3.54 -3.10 -4.41
N ASP A 9 2.56 -3.59 -3.64
CA ASP A 9 1.29 -2.88 -3.41
C ASP A 9 1.47 -1.40 -2.98
N PRO A 10 2.36 -1.07 -2.02
CA PRO A 10 2.54 0.33 -1.62
C PRO A 10 3.09 1.20 -2.75
N VAL A 11 3.92 0.62 -3.62
CA VAL A 11 4.51 1.33 -4.77
C VAL A 11 3.45 1.63 -5.81
N PHE A 12 2.63 0.63 -6.16
CA PHE A 12 1.57 0.81 -7.15
C PHE A 12 0.52 1.81 -6.69
N LEU A 13 0.07 1.70 -5.45
CA LEU A 13 -0.90 2.62 -4.87
C LEU A 13 -0.34 4.04 -4.73
N GLY A 14 0.92 4.16 -4.27
CA GLY A 14 1.58 5.45 -4.14
C GLY A 14 1.76 6.15 -5.48
N TYR A 15 2.14 5.41 -6.52
CA TYR A 15 2.27 5.96 -7.86
C TYR A 15 0.92 6.37 -8.46
N ALA A 16 -0.10 5.51 -8.32
CA ALA A 16 -1.44 5.78 -8.86
C ALA A 16 -2.12 6.98 -8.21
N ALA A 17 -1.81 7.28 -6.95
CA ALA A 17 -2.39 8.38 -6.21
C ALA A 17 -1.50 9.63 -6.15
N ALA A 18 -0.38 9.67 -6.90
CA ALA A 18 0.50 10.84 -6.97
C ALA A 18 -0.30 12.09 -7.40
N PRO A 19 -0.01 13.28 -6.85
CA PRO A 19 1.13 13.64 -5.98
C PRO A 19 0.89 13.46 -4.47
N LYS A 20 -0.15 12.74 -4.05
CA LYS A 20 -0.47 12.54 -2.63
C LYS A 20 0.67 11.81 -1.91
N GLN A 21 1.09 12.36 -0.78
CA GLN A 21 2.11 11.73 0.05
C GLN A 21 1.49 10.73 1.03
N PHE A 22 2.18 9.62 1.23
CA PHE A 22 1.72 8.54 2.09
C PHE A 22 2.71 8.23 3.21
N ILE A 23 2.15 7.68 4.30
CA ILE A 23 2.87 6.87 5.27
C ILE A 23 2.35 5.43 5.17
N PHE A 24 3.16 4.44 5.51
CA PHE A 24 2.76 3.05 5.52
C PHE A 24 3.50 2.23 6.56
N MET A 25 2.80 1.22 7.09
CA MET A 25 3.35 0.32 8.09
C MET A 25 4.25 -0.72 7.43
N ALA A 26 5.47 -0.85 7.90
CA ALA A 26 6.39 -1.87 7.43
C ALA A 26 6.91 -2.72 8.61
N LYS A 27 7.22 -3.99 8.34
CA LYS A 27 7.71 -4.93 9.34
C LYS A 27 8.99 -4.40 9.97
N LYS A 28 9.11 -4.37 11.31
CA LYS A 28 10.27 -3.82 12.03
C LYS A 28 11.62 -4.40 11.58
N GLU A 29 11.61 -5.66 11.13
CA GLU A 29 12.80 -6.35 10.66
C GLU A 29 13.41 -5.73 9.39
N LEU A 30 12.60 -5.03 8.58
CA LEU A 30 13.06 -4.31 7.39
C LEU A 30 13.94 -3.09 7.75
N PHE A 31 13.85 -2.62 8.99
CA PHE A 31 14.64 -1.49 9.48
C PHE A 31 15.93 -1.94 10.20
N LYS A 32 16.21 -3.26 10.29
CA LYS A 32 17.47 -3.78 10.85
C LYS A 32 18.67 -3.46 9.96
N ASP A 33 18.47 -3.54 8.63
CA ASP A 33 19.46 -3.02 7.69
C ASP A 33 19.39 -1.49 7.68
N ARG A 34 20.51 -0.84 8.05
CA ARG A 34 20.55 0.61 8.24
C ARG A 34 20.31 1.37 6.94
N GLY A 35 20.86 0.89 5.82
CA GLY A 35 20.71 1.54 4.51
C GLY A 35 19.28 1.40 3.97
N PHE A 36 18.77 0.18 3.93
CA PHE A 36 17.40 -0.09 3.46
C PHE A 36 16.35 0.52 4.40
N GLY A 37 16.52 0.40 5.71
CA GLY A 37 15.64 1.00 6.71
C GLY A 37 15.57 2.52 6.59
N TRP A 38 16.72 3.18 6.40
CA TRP A 38 16.77 4.61 6.15
C TRP A 38 16.01 4.98 4.86
N TRP A 39 16.27 4.26 3.77
CA TRP A 39 15.63 4.51 2.48
C TRP A 39 14.11 4.38 2.56
N ILE A 40 13.57 3.27 3.09
CA ILE A 40 12.13 3.09 3.22
C ILE A 40 11.49 4.10 4.17
N SER A 41 12.21 4.55 5.20
CA SER A 41 11.75 5.63 6.09
C SER A 41 11.58 6.95 5.35
N LYS A 42 12.49 7.27 4.42
CA LYS A 42 12.36 8.45 3.54
C LYS A 42 11.16 8.32 2.58
N CYS A 43 10.82 7.09 2.20
CA CYS A 43 9.61 6.81 1.43
C CYS A 43 8.32 6.86 2.27
N GLY A 44 8.40 7.15 3.56
CA GLY A 44 7.23 7.25 4.45
C GLY A 44 6.90 5.97 5.23
N ALA A 45 7.74 4.93 5.15
CA ALA A 45 7.57 3.73 5.97
C ALA A 45 7.88 4.02 7.44
N PHE A 46 7.11 3.38 8.34
CA PHE A 46 7.44 3.35 9.76
C PHE A 46 7.34 1.91 10.29
N PRO A 47 8.20 1.56 11.27
CA PRO A 47 8.28 0.19 11.77
C PRO A 47 7.09 -0.19 12.60
N ILE A 48 6.60 -1.42 12.42
CA ILE A 48 5.60 -2.05 13.27
C ILE A 48 6.04 -3.47 13.65
N ASP A 49 5.87 -3.80 14.91
CA ASP A 49 5.88 -5.19 15.36
C ASP A 49 4.53 -5.83 15.04
N ARG A 50 4.51 -6.78 14.12
CA ARG A 50 3.24 -7.43 13.71
C ARG A 50 2.74 -8.46 14.72
N GLU A 51 3.62 -9.02 15.52
CA GLU A 51 3.30 -10.04 16.53
C GLU A 51 2.78 -9.37 17.81
N ASN A 52 3.42 -8.25 18.20
CA ASN A 52 3.01 -7.45 19.35
C ASN A 52 2.87 -5.97 18.97
N PRO A 53 1.82 -5.59 18.24
CA PRO A 53 1.62 -4.22 17.83
C PRO A 53 1.28 -3.36 19.04
N GLY A 54 2.28 -2.73 19.64
CA GLY A 54 2.11 -1.83 20.76
C GLY A 54 1.22 -0.62 20.40
N THR A 55 0.88 0.19 21.41
CA THR A 55 0.05 1.39 21.21
C THR A 55 0.62 2.37 20.18
N ALA A 56 1.91 2.33 19.91
CA ALA A 56 2.57 3.13 18.89
C ALA A 56 2.04 2.84 17.47
N ALA A 57 1.60 1.60 17.20
CA ALA A 57 1.01 1.20 15.93
C ALA A 57 -0.29 1.96 15.59
N ILE A 58 -0.99 2.44 16.61
CA ILE A 58 -2.20 3.25 16.45
C ILE A 58 -1.88 4.75 16.64
N LYS A 59 -1.09 5.10 17.67
CA LYS A 59 -0.84 6.50 18.03
C LYS A 59 -0.07 7.25 16.93
N TYR A 60 0.93 6.61 16.32
CA TYR A 60 1.73 7.28 15.29
C TYR A 60 0.92 7.63 14.02
N PRO A 61 0.23 6.69 13.36
CA PRO A 61 -0.56 7.03 12.18
C PRO A 61 -1.70 8.01 12.51
N VAL A 62 -2.37 7.88 13.65
CA VAL A 62 -3.40 8.85 14.08
C VAL A 62 -2.82 10.25 14.22
N LYS A 63 -1.63 10.39 14.83
CA LYS A 63 -0.93 11.68 14.94
C LYS A 63 -0.63 12.25 13.55
N MET A 64 -0.13 11.43 12.62
CA MET A 64 0.22 11.87 11.28
C MET A 64 -1.02 12.30 10.48
N LEU A 65 -2.09 11.52 10.52
CA LEU A 65 -3.36 11.83 9.86
C LEU A 65 -4.01 13.14 10.37
N LYS A 66 -3.82 13.48 11.65
CA LYS A 66 -4.36 14.72 12.24
C LYS A 66 -3.48 15.95 12.02
N LYS A 67 -2.17 15.78 11.89
CA LYS A 67 -1.20 16.88 11.94
C LYS A 67 -0.48 17.14 10.62
N SER A 68 -0.69 16.32 9.61
CA SER A 68 -0.06 16.50 8.29
C SER A 68 -1.06 16.22 7.18
N ASP A 69 -0.71 16.64 5.97
CA ASP A 69 -1.50 16.36 4.76
C ASP A 69 -1.21 14.97 4.16
N ARG A 70 -0.53 14.10 4.91
CA ARG A 70 -0.23 12.74 4.48
C ARG A 70 -1.41 11.82 4.70
N SER A 71 -1.55 10.84 3.82
CA SER A 71 -2.50 9.74 3.98
C SER A 71 -1.79 8.47 4.45
N LEU A 72 -2.52 7.59 5.12
CA LEU A 72 -2.02 6.27 5.51
C LEU A 72 -2.45 5.24 4.47
N VAL A 73 -1.50 4.52 3.90
CA VAL A 73 -1.79 3.27 3.16
C VAL A 73 -1.81 2.13 4.16
N MET A 74 -2.92 1.41 4.19
CA MET A 74 -3.11 0.29 5.09
C MET A 74 -3.75 -0.90 4.38
N PHE A 75 -3.26 -2.09 4.72
CA PHE A 75 -3.82 -3.36 4.26
C PHE A 75 -4.61 -3.97 5.41
N PRO A 76 -5.95 -3.97 5.35
CA PRO A 76 -6.78 -4.34 6.50
C PRO A 76 -6.55 -5.75 7.03
N SER A 77 -6.19 -6.70 6.17
CA SER A 77 -5.83 -8.05 6.60
C SER A 77 -4.50 -8.14 7.36
N GLY A 78 -3.64 -7.14 7.22
CA GLY A 78 -2.29 -7.12 7.80
C GLY A 78 -1.33 -8.16 7.24
N SER A 79 -1.78 -9.01 6.32
CA SER A 79 -1.04 -10.13 5.72
C SER A 79 -1.49 -10.37 4.28
N ARG A 80 -0.58 -10.89 3.46
CA ARG A 80 -0.88 -11.34 2.09
C ARG A 80 -1.55 -12.73 2.04
N HIS A 81 -1.64 -13.38 3.19
CA HIS A 81 -2.13 -14.77 3.32
C HIS A 81 -3.50 -14.86 4.00
N SER A 82 -4.10 -13.72 4.35
CA SER A 82 -5.46 -13.64 4.92
C SER A 82 -6.21 -12.49 4.29
N ASN A 83 -7.49 -12.67 4.08
CA ASN A 83 -8.41 -11.61 3.66
C ASN A 83 -9.18 -11.02 4.84
N ASP A 84 -9.03 -11.56 6.04
CA ASP A 84 -9.77 -11.13 7.23
C ASP A 84 -9.43 -9.69 7.60
N VAL A 85 -10.44 -8.85 7.69
CA VAL A 85 -10.28 -7.44 8.07
C VAL A 85 -10.03 -7.34 9.57
N LYS A 86 -8.84 -6.87 9.92
CA LYS A 86 -8.47 -6.64 11.33
C LYS A 86 -9.00 -5.29 11.82
N GLY A 87 -9.43 -5.24 13.07
CA GLY A 87 -10.01 -4.05 13.69
C GLY A 87 -9.09 -2.80 13.74
N GLY A 88 -7.79 -2.96 13.55
CA GLY A 88 -6.83 -1.85 13.59
C GLY A 88 -7.13 -0.71 12.62
N VAL A 89 -7.63 -1.01 11.41
CA VAL A 89 -8.01 0.01 10.43
C VAL A 89 -9.18 0.86 10.94
N ALA A 90 -10.21 0.21 11.52
CA ALA A 90 -11.36 0.88 12.09
C ALA A 90 -10.98 1.80 13.26
N VAL A 91 -10.13 1.30 14.16
CA VAL A 91 -9.64 2.06 15.32
C VAL A 91 -8.88 3.31 14.88
N ILE A 92 -7.98 3.19 13.89
CA ILE A 92 -7.23 4.33 13.36
C ILE A 92 -8.18 5.34 12.70
N ALA A 93 -9.05 4.89 11.80
CA ALA A 93 -9.98 5.76 11.07
C ALA A 93 -10.90 6.52 12.03
N LYS A 94 -11.49 5.82 13.00
CA LYS A 94 -12.38 6.43 14.00
C LYS A 94 -11.65 7.41 14.92
N THR A 95 -10.46 7.05 15.40
CA THR A 95 -9.66 7.90 16.30
C THR A 95 -9.12 9.14 15.58
N ALA A 96 -8.74 9.00 14.33
CA ALA A 96 -8.28 10.11 13.50
C ALA A 96 -9.43 10.95 12.94
N LYS A 97 -10.68 10.44 12.97
CA LYS A 97 -11.88 11.03 12.35
C LYS A 97 -11.70 11.23 10.84
N VAL A 98 -11.21 10.21 10.17
CA VAL A 98 -10.98 10.20 8.71
C VAL A 98 -11.80 9.11 8.04
N LYS A 99 -12.18 9.34 6.80
CA LYS A 99 -12.79 8.33 5.94
C LYS A 99 -11.72 7.39 5.38
N MET A 100 -12.12 6.18 5.04
CA MET A 100 -11.24 5.20 4.42
C MET A 100 -11.52 5.18 2.92
N MET A 101 -10.50 5.52 2.11
CA MET A 101 -10.57 5.41 0.64
C MET A 101 -10.20 3.99 0.24
N PRO A 102 -11.14 3.18 -0.26
CA PRO A 102 -10.82 1.85 -0.77
C PRO A 102 -10.14 1.97 -2.13
N ALA A 103 -9.14 1.13 -2.34
CA ALA A 103 -8.47 0.99 -3.62
C ALA A 103 -8.23 -0.49 -3.90
N SER A 104 -8.38 -0.88 -5.15
CA SER A 104 -7.99 -2.21 -5.61
C SER A 104 -7.20 -2.08 -6.91
N TYR A 105 -6.32 -3.02 -7.17
CA TYR A 105 -5.61 -3.08 -8.43
C TYR A 105 -5.59 -4.49 -8.99
N ILE A 106 -5.47 -4.57 -10.30
CA ILE A 106 -5.25 -5.80 -11.04
C ILE A 106 -4.08 -5.60 -11.99
N GLY A 107 -3.23 -6.62 -12.09
CA GLY A 107 -2.03 -6.52 -12.92
C GLY A 107 -1.04 -7.63 -12.60
N PRO A 108 0.20 -7.52 -13.03
CA PRO A 108 1.21 -8.51 -12.79
C PRO A 108 1.58 -8.56 -11.31
N PHE A 109 1.35 -9.70 -10.67
CA PHE A 109 1.76 -9.94 -9.28
C PHE A 109 3.22 -10.42 -9.17
N LYS A 110 3.86 -10.72 -10.31
CA LYS A 110 5.25 -11.16 -10.40
C LYS A 110 6.07 -10.12 -11.16
N ILE A 111 7.33 -9.95 -10.75
CA ILE A 111 8.27 -9.03 -11.42
C ILE A 111 8.43 -9.34 -12.91
N LYS A 112 8.32 -10.61 -13.32
CA LYS A 112 8.38 -11.02 -14.73
C LYS A 112 7.29 -10.35 -15.57
N GLY A 113 6.06 -10.25 -15.04
CA GLY A 113 4.97 -9.56 -15.73
C GLY A 113 5.22 -8.05 -15.84
N LEU A 114 5.78 -7.43 -14.79
CA LEU A 114 6.18 -6.02 -14.84
C LEU A 114 7.25 -5.78 -15.93
N LEU A 115 8.27 -6.64 -15.98
CA LEU A 115 9.32 -6.56 -17.00
C LEU A 115 8.76 -6.81 -18.41
N ALA A 116 7.77 -7.69 -18.54
CA ALA A 116 7.04 -7.91 -19.78
C ALA A 116 6.13 -6.73 -20.18
N GLY A 117 6.02 -5.72 -19.33
CA GLY A 117 5.20 -4.53 -19.58
C GLY A 117 3.70 -4.77 -19.46
N GLU A 118 3.31 -5.78 -18.66
CA GLU A 118 1.90 -5.97 -18.36
C GLU A 118 1.33 -4.74 -17.64
N ARG A 119 0.12 -4.38 -18.02
CA ARG A 119 -0.55 -3.19 -17.49
C ARG A 119 -1.03 -3.43 -16.06
N ILE A 120 -0.93 -2.39 -15.25
CA ILE A 120 -1.53 -2.31 -13.92
C ILE A 120 -2.71 -1.34 -14.01
N ASP A 121 -3.88 -1.82 -13.65
CA ASP A 121 -5.08 -1.00 -13.53
C ASP A 121 -5.41 -0.83 -12.05
N VAL A 122 -5.54 0.41 -11.59
CA VAL A 122 -5.88 0.75 -10.21
C VAL A 122 -7.21 1.48 -10.20
N ALA A 123 -8.14 0.97 -9.41
CA ALA A 123 -9.43 1.60 -9.17
C ALA A 123 -9.50 2.12 -7.73
N PHE A 124 -10.00 3.35 -7.58
CA PHE A 124 -10.34 3.95 -6.30
C PHE A 124 -11.85 3.97 -6.17
N GLY A 125 -12.36 3.60 -4.98
CA GLY A 125 -13.78 3.59 -4.67
C GLY A 125 -14.22 4.84 -3.92
N ASP A 126 -15.47 4.83 -3.49
CA ASP A 126 -16.01 5.90 -2.68
C ASP A 126 -15.49 5.83 -1.24
N PRO A 127 -15.29 6.98 -0.58
CA PRO A 127 -14.80 7.02 0.79
C PRO A 127 -15.77 6.35 1.76
N ILE A 128 -15.33 5.28 2.41
CA ILE A 128 -16.09 4.58 3.45
C ILE A 128 -16.09 5.43 4.72
N ASP A 129 -17.26 5.85 5.15
CA ASP A 129 -17.50 6.52 6.42
C ASP A 129 -17.93 5.50 7.47
N ILE A 130 -17.41 5.62 8.68
CA ILE A 130 -17.76 4.80 9.84
C ILE A 130 -18.15 5.66 11.05
N SER A 131 -18.49 6.92 10.82
CA SER A 131 -18.89 7.85 11.89
C SER A 131 -20.19 7.44 12.59
N ASP A 132 -21.06 6.75 11.87
CA ASP A 132 -22.32 6.18 12.36
C ASP A 132 -22.14 4.98 13.29
N ILE A 133 -21.04 4.26 13.20
CA ILE A 133 -20.73 3.12 14.07
C ILE A 133 -20.29 3.65 15.44
N LYS A 134 -21.17 3.60 16.43
CA LYS A 134 -20.90 4.19 17.76
C LYS A 134 -19.79 3.48 18.51
N ARG A 135 -19.75 2.15 18.50
CA ARG A 135 -18.76 1.32 19.20
C ARG A 135 -18.03 0.40 18.23
N LEU A 136 -16.77 0.12 18.50
CA LEU A 136 -15.97 -0.87 17.77
C LEU A 136 -15.86 -2.15 18.58
N ASP A 137 -17.01 -2.65 19.02
CA ASP A 137 -17.18 -4.01 19.53
C ASP A 137 -17.24 -5.01 18.36
N ASP A 138 -17.48 -6.27 18.63
CA ASP A 138 -17.48 -7.33 17.61
C ASP A 138 -18.49 -7.04 16.50
N GLU A 139 -19.67 -6.53 16.85
CA GLU A 139 -20.69 -6.15 15.87
C GLU A 139 -20.27 -4.95 15.04
N GLY A 140 -19.74 -3.90 15.68
CA GLY A 140 -19.25 -2.70 14.98
C GLY A 140 -18.07 -3.01 14.07
N LEU A 141 -17.15 -3.88 14.51
CA LEU A 141 -16.04 -4.34 13.66
C LEU A 141 -16.52 -5.18 12.48
N ALA A 142 -17.52 -6.05 12.68
CA ALA A 142 -18.12 -6.82 11.61
C ALA A 142 -18.80 -5.91 10.56
N GLN A 143 -19.49 -4.86 10.98
CA GLN A 143 -20.06 -3.85 10.08
C GLN A 143 -18.99 -3.13 9.25
N VAL A 144 -17.87 -2.73 9.88
CA VAL A 144 -16.73 -2.12 9.16
C VAL A 144 -16.14 -3.10 8.15
N ALA A 145 -15.90 -4.34 8.56
CA ALA A 145 -15.35 -5.38 7.69
C ALA A 145 -16.24 -5.60 6.47
N HIS A 146 -17.55 -5.73 6.67
CA HIS A 146 -18.53 -5.91 5.60
C HIS A 146 -18.51 -4.74 4.59
N ARG A 147 -18.46 -3.48 5.07
CA ARG A 147 -18.33 -2.31 4.17
C ARG A 147 -17.06 -2.35 3.34
N ILE A 148 -15.93 -2.70 3.95
CA ILE A 148 -14.63 -2.80 3.28
C ILE A 148 -14.65 -3.91 2.22
N GLU A 149 -15.14 -5.10 2.58
CA GLU A 149 -15.21 -6.25 1.67
C GLU A 149 -16.14 -5.99 0.49
N THR A 150 -17.29 -5.38 0.73
CA THR A 150 -18.24 -5.00 -0.33
C THR A 150 -17.57 -4.08 -1.35
N GLU A 151 -16.86 -3.05 -0.89
CA GLU A 151 -16.17 -2.13 -1.78
C GLU A 151 -14.99 -2.79 -2.51
N PHE A 152 -14.23 -3.64 -1.84
CA PHE A 152 -13.15 -4.38 -2.49
C PHE A 152 -13.66 -5.30 -3.59
N ASN A 153 -14.74 -6.02 -3.35
CA ASN A 153 -15.36 -6.88 -4.35
C ASN A 153 -15.88 -6.07 -5.55
N ARG A 154 -16.52 -4.94 -5.30
CA ARG A 154 -16.99 -4.03 -6.34
C ARG A 154 -15.83 -3.51 -7.20
N LEU A 155 -14.72 -3.10 -6.57
CA LEU A 155 -13.55 -2.59 -7.27
C LEU A 155 -12.81 -3.70 -8.04
N ASP A 156 -12.81 -4.92 -7.53
CA ASP A 156 -12.22 -6.07 -8.22
C ASP A 156 -13.00 -6.41 -9.49
N GLU A 157 -14.32 -6.38 -9.45
CA GLU A 157 -15.15 -6.59 -10.65
C GLU A 157 -14.96 -5.46 -11.67
N LEU A 158 -14.88 -4.21 -11.20
CA LEU A 158 -14.56 -3.06 -12.05
C LEU A 158 -13.22 -3.23 -12.76
N ASN A 159 -12.18 -3.62 -12.01
CA ASN A 159 -10.86 -3.86 -12.56
C ASN A 159 -10.84 -5.01 -13.59
N LYS A 160 -11.58 -6.08 -13.35
CA LYS A 160 -11.72 -7.18 -14.32
C LYS A 160 -12.34 -6.69 -15.63
N SER A 161 -13.32 -5.78 -15.58
CA SER A 161 -13.94 -5.19 -16.76
C SER A 161 -12.94 -4.36 -17.59
N PHE A 162 -11.99 -3.69 -16.95
CA PHE A 162 -10.93 -2.96 -17.64
C PHE A 162 -9.92 -3.91 -18.28
N GLN A 163 -9.58 -5.02 -17.64
CA GLN A 163 -8.66 -6.01 -18.21
C GLN A 163 -9.22 -6.70 -19.45
N ALA A 164 -10.52 -6.93 -19.50
CA ALA A 164 -11.18 -7.52 -20.68
C ALA A 164 -11.01 -6.65 -21.94
N LYS A 165 -10.73 -5.36 -21.79
CA LYS A 165 -10.46 -4.40 -22.88
C LYS A 165 -8.98 -4.25 -23.22
N LYS A 166 -8.12 -5.14 -22.75
CA LYS A 166 -6.66 -5.03 -22.82
C LYS A 166 -6.16 -5.15 -24.28
N SER A 167 -5.47 -4.12 -24.76
CA SER A 167 -4.64 -4.24 -25.96
C SER A 167 -3.30 -4.88 -25.58
N SER A 168 -2.83 -5.84 -26.39
CA SER A 168 -1.49 -6.39 -26.21
C SER A 168 -0.44 -5.31 -26.46
N ILE A 169 0.52 -5.19 -25.55
CA ILE A 169 1.64 -4.27 -25.73
C ILE A 169 2.60 -4.91 -26.73
N PRO A 170 2.93 -4.24 -27.86
CA PRO A 170 3.81 -4.80 -28.85
C PRO A 170 5.22 -5.09 -28.30
N TYR A 171 5.79 -6.24 -28.61
CA TYR A 171 7.13 -6.64 -28.15
C TYR A 171 8.23 -5.64 -28.49
N TRP A 172 8.11 -4.89 -29.59
CA TRP A 172 9.11 -3.87 -29.94
C TRP A 172 9.25 -2.78 -28.88
N THR A 173 8.24 -2.57 -28.02
CA THR A 173 8.33 -1.62 -26.90
C THR A 173 9.38 -2.04 -25.86
N LEU A 174 9.79 -3.31 -25.81
CA LEU A 174 10.87 -3.78 -24.96
C LEU A 174 12.23 -3.18 -25.35
N VAL A 175 12.42 -2.85 -26.64
CA VAL A 175 13.69 -2.28 -27.14
C VAL A 175 14.07 -1.00 -26.41
N TYR A 176 13.11 -0.12 -26.13
CA TYR A 176 13.37 1.11 -25.36
C TYR A 176 13.12 0.97 -23.86
N ARG A 177 12.31 -0.01 -23.44
CA ARG A 177 12.03 -0.24 -22.02
C ARG A 177 13.20 -0.88 -21.28
N LEU A 178 13.89 -1.85 -21.89
CA LEU A 178 15.05 -2.50 -21.30
C LEU A 178 16.16 -1.50 -20.93
N PRO A 179 16.60 -0.58 -21.80
CA PRO A 179 17.56 0.45 -21.41
C PRO A 179 17.07 1.32 -20.25
N ILE A 180 15.80 1.75 -20.29
CA ILE A 180 15.22 2.56 -19.20
C ILE A 180 15.22 1.79 -17.88
N LEU A 181 14.82 0.52 -17.89
CA LEU A 181 14.81 -0.32 -16.68
C LEU A 181 16.23 -0.56 -16.15
N LEU A 182 17.22 -0.73 -17.03
CA LEU A 182 18.62 -0.84 -16.65
C LEU A 182 19.13 0.44 -15.98
N VAL A 183 18.82 1.61 -16.56
CA VAL A 183 19.19 2.91 -15.97
C VAL A 183 18.50 3.11 -14.62
N VAL A 184 17.20 2.85 -14.54
CA VAL A 184 16.45 2.95 -13.28
C VAL A 184 17.00 1.97 -12.24
N GLY A 185 17.28 0.73 -12.62
CA GLY A 185 17.89 -0.28 -11.75
C GLY A 185 19.28 0.13 -11.28
N LEU A 186 20.11 0.71 -12.16
CA LEU A 186 21.42 1.24 -11.80
C LEU A 186 21.31 2.40 -10.81
N VAL A 187 20.43 3.37 -11.08
CA VAL A 187 20.21 4.52 -10.18
C VAL A 187 19.73 4.05 -8.81
N LEU A 188 18.75 3.13 -8.76
CA LEU A 188 18.27 2.58 -7.50
C LEU A 188 19.36 1.78 -6.76
N GLY A 189 20.14 0.99 -7.49
CA GLY A 189 21.28 0.25 -6.94
C GLY A 189 22.37 1.17 -6.38
N LEU A 190 22.75 2.22 -7.11
CA LEU A 190 23.70 3.22 -6.64
C LEU A 190 23.15 4.01 -5.44
N THR A 191 21.89 4.38 -5.45
CA THR A 191 21.23 5.05 -4.32
C THR A 191 21.25 4.18 -3.08
N TYR A 192 20.95 2.89 -3.24
CA TYR A 192 21.02 1.91 -2.16
C TYR A 192 22.45 1.75 -1.63
N LEU A 193 23.41 1.57 -2.53
CA LEU A 193 24.84 1.44 -2.16
C LEU A 193 25.35 2.68 -1.43
N PHE A 194 25.04 3.87 -1.93
CA PHE A 194 25.43 5.13 -1.30
C PHE A 194 24.80 5.30 0.09
N SER A 195 23.51 4.95 0.22
CA SER A 195 22.80 4.93 1.50
C SER A 195 23.41 3.95 2.49
N TYR A 196 23.78 2.77 1.99
CA TYR A 196 24.47 1.74 2.79
C TYR A 196 25.82 2.22 3.29
N LEU A 197 26.66 2.77 2.39
CA LEU A 197 27.97 3.31 2.78
C LEU A 197 27.87 4.48 3.76
N ALA A 198 26.92 5.39 3.55
CA ALA A 198 26.66 6.51 4.47
C ALA A 198 26.14 6.06 5.85
N SER A 199 25.70 4.82 6.00
CA SER A 199 25.28 4.28 7.29
C SER A 199 26.45 3.84 8.18
N PHE A 200 27.67 3.81 7.66
CA PHE A 200 28.89 3.50 8.42
C PHE A 200 29.68 4.76 8.86
N VAL A 201 29.26 5.92 8.42
CA VAL A 201 29.77 7.22 8.85
C VAL A 201 28.82 7.85 9.89
#